data_00d9d2390b4d0322e8538d6ff4a197e6
#
_entry.id   00d9d2390b4d0322e8538d6ff4a197e6
#
_cell.length_a   1.000
_cell.length_b   1.000
_cell.length_c   1.000
_cell.angle_alpha   90.00
_cell.angle_beta   90.00
_cell.angle_gamma   90.00
#
_symmetry.space_group_name_H-M   'P 1'
#
loop_
_entity.id
_entity.type
_entity.pdbx_description
1 polymer ?
#
loop_
_entity_poly.entity_id
_entity_poly.type
_entity_poly.pdbx_seq_one_letter_code
_entity_poly.pdbx_strand_id
1 'polypeptide(L)'
;MKPERYRVTRDYRSPYPDPEVFQRGEKVTVGQEFKEESDWKNWVWCEGNNKKAWVPKQYVIIDGTSGIFSKDYNARELSVKVGEELVVYEVVNGFGMSGKPDGTKGWVPMKNMEIEK
;
A
#
# COMPACT_ATOMS: atom_id res chain seq x y z
N MET A 1 -12.05 1.20 -10.84
CA MET A 1 -12.62 2.11 -9.84
C MET A 1 -12.37 3.55 -10.27
N LYS A 2 -13.38 4.40 -10.19
CA LYS A 2 -13.20 5.83 -10.47
C LYS A 2 -12.45 6.47 -9.30
N PRO A 3 -11.48 7.35 -9.57
CA PRO A 3 -10.85 8.12 -8.51
C PRO A 3 -11.89 8.97 -7.78
N GLU A 4 -11.81 9.00 -6.47
CA GLU A 4 -12.72 9.77 -5.63
C GLU A 4 -11.95 10.62 -4.65
N ARG A 5 -12.54 11.74 -4.26
CA ARG A 5 -11.94 12.62 -3.26
C ARG A 5 -12.24 12.14 -1.85
N TYR A 6 -11.21 12.14 -1.04
CA TYR A 6 -11.31 11.80 0.37
C TYR A 6 -10.69 12.93 1.20
N ARG A 7 -11.16 13.05 2.43
CA ARG A 7 -10.59 13.97 3.41
C ARG A 7 -9.98 13.16 4.54
N VAL A 8 -8.78 13.51 4.95
CA VAL A 8 -8.12 12.87 6.08
C VAL A 8 -8.82 13.31 7.37
N THR A 9 -9.29 12.34 8.14
CA THR A 9 -9.98 12.57 9.41
C THR A 9 -9.13 12.24 10.63
N ARG A 10 -7.99 11.60 10.39
CA ARG A 10 -7.07 11.17 11.44
C ARG A 10 -5.65 11.16 10.87
N ASP A 11 -4.71 11.74 11.62
CA ASP A 11 -3.31 11.78 11.18
C ASP A 11 -2.78 10.37 10.97
N TYR A 12 -1.93 10.21 9.97
CA TYR A 12 -1.20 8.98 9.73
C TYR A 12 0.26 9.31 9.44
N ARG A 13 1.15 8.77 10.27
CA ARG A 13 2.59 8.90 10.04
C ARG A 13 3.10 7.57 9.51
N SER A 14 3.55 7.58 8.26
CA SER A 14 4.02 6.37 7.61
C SER A 14 5.31 5.86 8.26
N PRO A 15 5.37 4.56 8.63
CA PRO A 15 6.63 3.95 9.02
C PRO A 15 7.49 3.58 7.81
N TYR A 16 6.96 3.66 6.58
CA TYR A 16 7.65 3.29 5.34
C TYR A 16 7.54 4.39 4.30
N PRO A 17 8.19 5.56 4.54
CA PRO A 17 8.06 6.71 3.62
C PRO A 17 8.87 6.58 2.34
N ASP A 18 9.88 5.71 2.32
CA ASP A 18 10.74 5.55 1.17
C ASP A 18 10.09 4.60 0.16
N PRO A 19 10.05 4.97 -1.12
CA PRO A 19 9.41 4.12 -2.11
C PRO A 19 10.25 2.88 -2.42
N GLU A 20 9.65 1.72 -2.25
CA GLU A 20 10.18 0.45 -2.74
C GLU A 20 9.31 0.07 -3.92
N VAL A 21 9.90 -0.08 -5.10
CA VAL A 21 9.17 -0.36 -6.33
C VAL A 21 9.54 -1.74 -6.85
N PHE A 22 8.53 -2.54 -7.13
CA PHE A 22 8.68 -3.87 -7.71
C PHE A 22 7.99 -3.91 -9.05
N GLN A 23 8.58 -4.63 -9.99
CA GLN A 23 8.02 -4.76 -11.33
C GLN A 23 7.37 -6.11 -11.51
N ARG A 24 6.37 -6.17 -12.36
CA ARG A 24 5.74 -7.42 -12.76
C ARG A 24 6.83 -8.42 -13.20
N GLY A 25 6.74 -9.64 -12.70
CA GLY A 25 7.70 -10.69 -13.00
C GLY A 25 8.91 -10.73 -12.10
N GLU A 26 9.06 -9.72 -11.23
CA GLU A 26 10.19 -9.68 -10.29
C GLU A 26 10.04 -10.78 -9.24
N LYS A 27 11.13 -11.49 -8.96
CA LYS A 27 11.15 -12.59 -7.99
C LYS A 27 11.52 -12.07 -6.61
N VAL A 28 10.85 -12.61 -5.60
CA VAL A 28 11.08 -12.23 -4.20
C VAL A 28 11.05 -13.47 -3.32
N THR A 29 11.61 -13.33 -2.11
CA THR A 29 11.43 -14.30 -1.04
C THR A 29 10.27 -13.82 -0.19
N VAL A 30 9.30 -14.72 0.06
CA VAL A 30 8.11 -14.40 0.84
C VAL A 30 8.34 -14.85 2.27
N GLY A 31 8.15 -13.92 3.20
CA GLY A 31 8.30 -14.17 4.63
C GLY A 31 6.98 -14.23 5.35
N GLN A 32 6.91 -13.49 6.44
CA GLN A 32 5.76 -13.52 7.34
C GLN A 32 4.52 -12.90 6.71
N GLU A 33 3.37 -13.47 7.02
CA GLU A 33 2.07 -12.92 6.65
C GLU A 33 1.38 -12.39 7.90
N PHE A 34 0.71 -11.24 7.79
CA PHE A 34 -0.16 -10.76 8.85
C PHE A 34 -1.45 -11.58 8.86
N LYS A 35 -1.69 -12.30 9.96
CA LYS A 35 -2.86 -13.16 10.11
C LYS A 35 -3.89 -12.62 11.10
N GLU A 36 -3.51 -11.66 11.91
CA GLU A 36 -4.39 -11.06 12.89
C GLU A 36 -5.33 -10.05 12.26
N GLU A 37 -6.47 -9.83 12.89
CA GLU A 37 -7.39 -8.77 12.48
C GLU A 37 -6.73 -7.42 12.76
N SER A 38 -6.22 -6.82 11.70
CA SER A 38 -5.54 -5.54 11.75
C SER A 38 -5.59 -4.92 10.37
N ASP A 39 -5.09 -3.70 10.24
CA ASP A 39 -4.99 -3.05 8.94
C ASP A 39 -4.03 -3.77 8.00
N TRP A 40 -3.19 -4.64 8.54
CA TRP A 40 -2.18 -5.36 7.76
C TRP A 40 -2.59 -6.78 7.40
N LYS A 41 -3.84 -7.17 7.66
CA LYS A 41 -4.35 -8.48 7.27
C LYS A 41 -4.26 -8.65 5.75
N ASN A 42 -3.80 -9.83 5.32
CA ASN A 42 -3.57 -10.17 3.91
C ASN A 42 -2.40 -9.40 3.27
N TRP A 43 -1.48 -8.94 4.09
CA TRP A 43 -0.20 -8.40 3.65
C TRP A 43 0.88 -9.41 3.96
N VAL A 44 1.86 -9.55 3.07
CA VAL A 44 2.98 -10.47 3.26
C VAL A 44 4.29 -9.70 3.14
N TRP A 45 5.28 -10.14 3.90
CA TRP A 45 6.62 -9.57 3.81
C TRP A 45 7.34 -10.15 2.61
N CYS A 46 7.87 -9.30 1.75
CA CYS A 46 8.62 -9.71 0.57
C CYS A 46 10.00 -9.09 0.56
N GLU A 47 11.00 -9.88 0.23
CA GLU A 47 12.37 -9.40 0.09
C GLU A 47 12.88 -9.74 -1.31
N GLY A 48 13.31 -8.71 -2.00
CA GLY A 48 13.91 -8.84 -3.32
C GLY A 48 15.37 -8.42 -3.31
N ASN A 49 15.90 -8.07 -4.46
CA ASN A 49 17.27 -7.64 -4.61
C ASN A 49 17.43 -6.21 -4.05
N ASN A 50 17.99 -6.10 -2.84
CA ASN A 50 18.16 -4.83 -2.12
C ASN A 50 16.85 -4.10 -1.84
N LYS A 51 15.74 -4.82 -1.78
CA LYS A 51 14.41 -4.27 -1.52
C LYS A 51 13.67 -5.15 -0.55
N LYS A 52 12.85 -4.55 0.31
CA LYS A 52 11.97 -5.30 1.18
C LYS A 52 10.75 -4.43 1.51
N ALA A 53 9.58 -5.05 1.59
CA ALA A 53 8.35 -4.33 1.86
C ALA A 53 7.22 -5.26 2.26
N TRP A 54 6.18 -4.69 2.88
CA TRP A 54 4.90 -5.34 3.03
C TRP A 54 4.13 -5.20 1.73
N VAL A 55 3.58 -6.30 1.23
CA VAL A 55 2.93 -6.37 -0.08
C VAL A 55 1.56 -7.01 0.08
N PRO A 56 0.50 -6.46 -0.55
CA PRO A 56 -0.78 -7.14 -0.58
C PRO A 56 -0.63 -8.49 -1.28
N LYS A 57 -1.20 -9.53 -0.70
CA LYS A 57 -1.10 -10.89 -1.26
C LYS A 57 -1.54 -10.98 -2.71
N GLN A 58 -2.50 -10.14 -3.10
CA GLN A 58 -3.04 -10.14 -4.47
C GLN A 58 -2.00 -9.76 -5.52
N TYR A 59 -0.89 -9.15 -5.12
CA TYR A 59 0.13 -8.65 -6.04
C TYR A 59 1.24 -9.67 -6.29
N VAL A 60 1.24 -10.79 -5.57
CA VAL A 60 2.33 -11.78 -5.63
C VAL A 60 1.75 -13.18 -5.80
N ILE A 61 2.31 -13.92 -6.75
CA ILE A 61 2.00 -15.35 -6.90
C ILE A 61 2.98 -16.10 -6.00
N ILE A 62 2.46 -16.75 -4.96
CA ILE A 62 3.27 -17.33 -3.89
C ILE A 62 3.33 -18.85 -4.02
N ASP A 63 4.54 -19.38 -3.93
CA ASP A 63 4.80 -20.83 -3.90
C ASP A 63 5.81 -21.10 -2.79
N GLY A 64 5.32 -21.54 -1.62
CA GLY A 64 6.17 -21.72 -0.43
C GLY A 64 6.77 -20.41 0.03
N THR A 65 8.10 -20.30 0.00
CA THR A 65 8.81 -19.07 0.36
C THR A 65 9.25 -18.27 -0.87
N SER A 66 8.82 -18.67 -2.06
CA SER A 66 9.11 -17.96 -3.29
C SER A 66 7.90 -17.21 -3.78
N GLY A 67 8.12 -16.05 -4.38
CA GLY A 67 7.03 -15.26 -4.96
C GLY A 67 7.48 -14.57 -6.23
N ILE A 68 6.49 -14.29 -7.09
CA ILE A 68 6.71 -13.54 -8.33
C ILE A 68 5.61 -12.49 -8.40
N PHE A 69 5.98 -11.24 -8.62
CA PHE A 69 5.01 -10.17 -8.75
C PHE A 69 4.15 -10.36 -10.00
N SER A 70 2.83 -10.32 -9.81
CA SER A 70 1.88 -10.46 -10.92
C SER A 70 1.57 -9.12 -11.58
N LYS A 71 1.98 -8.02 -10.97
CA LYS A 71 1.80 -6.66 -11.49
C LYS A 71 2.81 -5.73 -10.82
N ASP A 72 2.98 -4.54 -11.39
CA ASP A 72 3.86 -3.53 -10.80
C ASP A 72 3.32 -3.09 -9.44
N TYR A 73 4.21 -2.85 -8.50
CA TYR A 73 3.82 -2.45 -7.15
C TYR A 73 4.74 -1.36 -6.61
N ASN A 74 4.15 -0.28 -6.12
CA ASN A 74 4.86 0.78 -5.42
C ASN A 74 4.44 0.71 -3.95
N ALA A 75 5.39 0.40 -3.06
CA ALA A 75 5.13 0.20 -1.64
C ALA A 75 5.17 1.50 -0.83
N ARG A 76 5.34 2.64 -1.47
CA ARG A 76 5.39 3.92 -0.77
C ARG A 76 4.11 4.17 0.01
N GLU A 77 4.28 4.58 1.28
CA GLU A 77 3.17 5.05 2.10
C GLU A 77 3.29 6.57 2.29
N LEU A 78 2.16 7.25 2.33
CA LEU A 78 2.12 8.68 2.57
C LEU A 78 1.84 8.98 4.03
N SER A 79 2.52 9.99 4.57
CA SER A 79 2.15 10.59 5.85
C SER A 79 1.16 11.71 5.56
N VAL A 80 0.07 11.74 6.30
CA VAL A 80 -1.00 12.71 6.09
C VAL A 80 -1.51 13.24 7.43
N LYS A 81 -2.09 14.44 7.38
CA LYS A 81 -2.66 15.11 8.55
C LYS A 81 -4.14 15.38 8.35
N VAL A 82 -4.87 15.46 9.44
CA VAL A 82 -6.29 15.81 9.42
C VAL A 82 -6.53 17.06 8.58
N GLY A 83 -7.53 17.00 7.72
CA GLY A 83 -7.90 18.10 6.84
C GLY A 83 -7.31 18.05 5.45
N GLU A 84 -6.27 17.22 5.22
CA GLU A 84 -5.72 17.08 3.87
C GLU A 84 -6.72 16.41 2.96
N GLU A 85 -6.76 16.84 1.72
CA GLU A 85 -7.61 16.24 0.68
C GLU A 85 -6.76 15.36 -0.22
N LEU A 86 -7.26 14.17 -0.50
CA LEU A 86 -6.57 13.18 -1.31
C LEU A 86 -7.51 12.65 -2.39
N VAL A 87 -6.94 12.22 -3.49
CA VAL A 87 -7.68 11.46 -4.50
C VAL A 87 -7.28 10.00 -4.33
N VAL A 88 -8.26 9.13 -4.13
CA VAL A 88 -8.02 7.69 -3.97
C VAL A 88 -8.32 7.00 -5.29
N TYR A 89 -7.32 6.32 -5.83
CA TYR A 89 -7.40 5.66 -7.13
C TYR A 89 -7.78 4.19 -7.04
N GLU A 90 -7.38 3.54 -5.95
CA GLU A 90 -7.57 2.10 -5.77
C GLU A 90 -7.55 1.78 -4.29
N VAL A 91 -8.37 0.81 -3.88
CA VAL A 91 -8.40 0.33 -2.48
C VAL A 91 -8.00 -1.13 -2.47
N VAL A 92 -6.99 -1.48 -1.67
CA VAL A 92 -6.52 -2.85 -1.53
C VAL A 92 -6.26 -3.13 -0.05
N ASN A 93 -6.93 -4.15 0.49
CA ASN A 93 -6.72 -4.62 1.86
C ASN A 93 -6.73 -3.51 2.91
N GLY A 94 -7.69 -2.59 2.81
CA GLY A 94 -7.87 -1.52 3.78
C GLY A 94 -7.00 -0.29 3.57
N PHE A 95 -6.17 -0.27 2.53
CA PHE A 95 -5.36 0.89 2.17
C PHE A 95 -5.80 1.44 0.82
N GLY A 96 -5.76 2.77 0.69
CA GLY A 96 -6.05 3.44 -0.56
C GLY A 96 -4.78 3.99 -1.20
N MET A 97 -4.56 3.66 -2.48
CA MET A 97 -3.52 4.33 -3.25
C MET A 97 -3.99 5.74 -3.51
N SER A 98 -3.35 6.70 -2.90
CA SER A 98 -3.83 8.08 -2.81
C SER A 98 -2.84 9.05 -3.41
N GLY A 99 -3.36 10.16 -3.93
CA GLY A 99 -2.54 11.22 -4.49
C GLY A 99 -2.79 12.54 -3.80
N LYS A 100 -1.71 13.28 -3.53
CA LYS A 100 -1.78 14.66 -3.00
C LYS A 100 -1.86 15.65 -4.15
N PRO A 101 -2.30 16.89 -3.89
CA PRO A 101 -2.34 17.92 -4.94
C PRO A 101 -1.01 18.16 -5.64
N ASP A 102 0.13 17.91 -4.96
CA ASP A 102 1.46 18.09 -5.53
C ASP A 102 1.89 16.93 -6.44
N GLY A 103 1.04 15.91 -6.62
CA GLY A 103 1.33 14.75 -7.45
C GLY A 103 1.97 13.58 -6.72
N THR A 104 2.31 13.73 -5.45
CA THR A 104 2.88 12.64 -4.66
C THR A 104 1.84 11.56 -4.42
N LYS A 105 2.18 10.29 -4.67
CA LYS A 105 1.26 9.17 -4.50
C LYS A 105 1.80 8.14 -3.51
N GLY A 106 0.91 7.49 -2.80
CA GLY A 106 1.25 6.41 -1.89
C GLY A 106 0.04 5.88 -1.15
N TRP A 107 0.27 4.83 -0.37
CA TRP A 107 -0.80 4.15 0.36
C TRP A 107 -1.15 4.87 1.66
N VAL A 108 -2.44 4.98 1.96
CA VAL A 108 -2.95 5.55 3.21
C VAL A 108 -4.06 4.63 3.73
N PRO A 109 -4.09 4.33 5.04
CA PRO A 109 -5.18 3.51 5.57
C PRO A 109 -6.53 4.18 5.36
N MET A 110 -7.50 3.43 4.85
CA MET A 110 -8.84 3.96 4.59
C MET A 110 -9.55 4.41 5.86
N LYS A 111 -9.24 3.80 7.00
CA LYS A 111 -9.84 4.21 8.29
C LYS A 111 -9.47 5.62 8.71
N ASN A 112 -8.42 6.19 8.10
CA ASN A 112 -7.96 7.55 8.41
C ASN A 112 -8.59 8.60 7.50
N MET A 113 -9.51 8.20 6.63
CA MET A 113 -10.11 9.07 5.63
C MET A 113 -11.62 8.86 5.55
N GLU A 114 -12.32 9.89 5.08
CA GLU A 114 -13.74 9.81 4.74
C GLU A 114 -13.94 10.37 3.35
N ILE A 115 -14.88 9.78 2.60
CA ILE A 115 -15.21 10.26 1.28
C ILE A 115 -15.80 11.66 1.36
N GLU A 116 -15.37 12.56 0.52
CA GLU A 116 -15.94 13.89 0.41
C GLU A 116 -17.19 13.86 -0.45
N LYS A 117 -18.25 14.43 0.08
CA LYS A 117 -19.53 14.52 -0.62
C LYS A 117 -19.75 15.91 -1.21
#